data_94ef3c47f7239b0dce646456ef065cc0
#
_entry.id   94ef3c47f7239b0dce646456ef065cc0
#
_cell.length_a   1.000
_cell.length_b   1.000
_cell.length_c   1.000
_cell.angle_alpha   90.00
_cell.angle_beta   90.00
_cell.angle_gamma   90.00
#
_symmetry.space_group_name_H-M   'P 1'
#
loop_
_entity.id
_entity.type
_entity.pdbx_description
1 polymer ?
#
loop_
_entity_poly.entity_id
_entity_poly.type
_entity_poly.pdbx_seq_one_letter_code
_entity_poly.pdbx_strand_id
1 'polypeptide(L)'
;TKKYAEHYAKVSVKTDSATYTGAPIAYGMTVPSNAKNTEAGNAWVEYMITEPGGKILKDNGFKPVSPAVVPKSQKDAVPETIMNDAEAKSALGPLKL
;
A
#
# COMPACT_ATOMS: atom_id res chain seq x y z
N THR A 1 12.85 -1.10 -7.90
CA THR A 1 13.78 -2.11 -7.39
C THR A 1 14.54 -1.56 -6.18
N LYS A 2 15.16 -2.44 -5.37
CA LYS A 2 15.93 -2.09 -4.17
C LYS A 2 17.03 -1.05 -4.47
N LYS A 3 17.73 -1.20 -5.59
CA LYS A 3 18.76 -0.28 -6.07
C LYS A 3 18.23 1.17 -6.24
N TYR A 4 17.06 1.33 -6.84
CA TYR A 4 16.47 2.67 -7.02
C TYR A 4 15.94 3.25 -5.70
N ALA A 5 15.42 2.42 -4.80
CA ALA A 5 15.01 2.86 -3.47
C ALA A 5 16.18 3.49 -2.69
N GLU A 6 17.37 2.91 -2.76
CA GLU A 6 18.58 3.45 -2.14
C GLU A 6 19.01 4.79 -2.75
N HIS A 7 18.86 4.95 -4.07
CA HIS A 7 19.13 6.23 -4.74
C HIS A 7 18.14 7.32 -4.34
N TYR A 8 16.85 7.02 -4.32
CA TYR A 8 15.82 7.97 -3.92
C TYR A 8 15.97 8.42 -2.46
N ALA A 9 16.35 7.50 -1.57
CA ALA A 9 16.57 7.81 -0.16
C ALA A 9 17.71 8.80 0.10
N LYS A 10 18.59 9.03 -0.86
CA LYS A 10 19.67 10.03 -0.78
C LYS A 10 19.20 11.45 -1.06
N VAL A 11 18.03 11.61 -1.63
CA VAL A 11 17.46 12.92 -1.96
C VAL A 11 16.48 13.32 -0.88
N SER A 12 16.69 14.48 -0.28
CA SER A 12 15.77 15.05 0.70
C SER A 12 15.56 16.53 0.46
N VAL A 13 14.35 17.02 0.74
CA VAL A 13 13.97 18.43 0.69
C VAL A 13 13.50 18.83 2.07
N LYS A 14 14.13 19.86 2.62
CA LYS A 14 13.74 20.47 3.89
C LYS A 14 12.85 21.67 3.62
N THR A 15 11.68 21.66 4.22
CA THR A 15 10.75 22.80 4.24
C THR A 15 10.66 23.36 5.67
N ASP A 16 9.96 24.48 5.85
CA ASP A 16 9.76 25.07 7.18
C ASP A 16 8.99 24.16 8.15
N SER A 17 8.18 23.24 7.62
CA SER A 17 7.30 22.36 8.40
C SER A 17 7.78 20.91 8.48
N ALA A 18 8.57 20.44 7.52
CA ALA A 18 8.99 19.03 7.47
C ALA A 18 10.19 18.81 6.54
N THR A 19 10.85 17.66 6.72
CA THR A 19 11.85 17.14 5.77
C THR A 19 11.24 15.97 5.00
N TYR A 20 11.26 16.05 3.67
CA TYR A 20 10.77 15.00 2.77
C TYR A 20 11.95 14.26 2.15
N THR A 21 11.96 12.95 2.28
CA THR A 21 12.99 12.08 1.69
C THR A 21 12.39 11.30 0.54
N GLY A 22 13.13 11.20 -0.56
CA GLY A 22 12.71 10.43 -1.73
C GLY A 22 12.48 8.96 -1.41
N ALA A 23 11.45 8.40 -2.02
CA ALA A 23 11.08 6.99 -1.87
C ALA A 23 10.53 6.46 -3.21
N PRO A 24 10.53 5.12 -3.42
CA PRO A 24 9.87 4.53 -4.57
C PRO A 24 8.38 4.87 -4.58
N ILE A 25 7.82 5.00 -5.79
CA ILE A 25 6.38 5.19 -5.96
C ILE A 25 5.64 3.96 -5.45
N ALA A 26 4.67 4.17 -4.58
CA ALA A 26 3.77 3.14 -4.09
C ALA A 26 2.33 3.48 -4.46
N TYR A 27 1.56 2.45 -4.81
CA TYR A 27 0.13 2.56 -5.09
C TYR A 27 -0.67 2.05 -3.91
N GLY A 28 -1.79 2.68 -3.65
CA GLY A 28 -2.74 2.25 -2.63
C GLY A 28 -4.12 2.02 -3.20
N MET A 29 -4.95 1.32 -2.45
CA MET A 29 -6.35 1.08 -2.75
C MET A 29 -7.19 1.46 -1.54
N THR A 30 -8.39 1.98 -1.79
CA THR A 30 -9.34 2.31 -0.74
C THR A 30 -10.76 2.09 -1.22
N VAL A 31 -11.66 1.83 -0.27
CA VAL A 31 -13.10 1.80 -0.51
C VAL A 31 -13.70 2.97 0.25
N PRO A 32 -14.22 4.02 -0.43
CA PRO A 32 -14.82 5.17 0.23
C PRO A 32 -16.05 4.77 1.07
N SER A 33 -16.27 5.45 2.18
CA SER A 33 -17.43 5.19 3.06
C SER A 33 -18.78 5.46 2.39
N ASN A 34 -18.81 6.31 1.36
CA ASN A 34 -20.00 6.62 0.57
C ASN A 34 -20.12 5.77 -0.73
N ALA A 35 -19.32 4.72 -0.88
CA ALA A 35 -19.44 3.81 -2.03
C ALA A 35 -20.81 3.16 -2.06
N LYS A 36 -21.42 3.08 -3.25
CA LYS A 36 -22.75 2.48 -3.41
C LYS A 36 -22.77 0.97 -3.14
N ASN A 37 -21.66 0.29 -3.33
CA ASN A 37 -21.49 -1.13 -3.09
C ASN A 37 -20.13 -1.38 -2.43
N THR A 38 -20.09 -1.21 -1.12
CA THR A 38 -18.87 -1.41 -0.32
C THR A 38 -18.44 -2.88 -0.28
N GLU A 39 -19.39 -3.81 -0.35
CA GLU A 39 -19.09 -5.24 -0.38
C GLU A 39 -18.33 -5.64 -1.63
N ALA A 40 -18.77 -5.19 -2.81
CA ALA A 40 -18.04 -5.41 -4.06
C ALA A 40 -16.68 -4.71 -4.06
N GLY A 41 -16.58 -3.51 -3.50
CA GLY A 41 -15.32 -2.78 -3.36
C GLY A 41 -14.31 -3.55 -2.48
N ASN A 42 -14.77 -4.06 -1.35
CA ASN A 42 -13.94 -4.87 -0.44
C ASN A 42 -13.50 -6.18 -1.11
N ALA A 43 -14.39 -6.86 -1.84
CA ALA A 43 -14.05 -8.06 -2.58
C ALA A 43 -12.99 -7.80 -3.65
N TRP A 44 -13.02 -6.66 -4.32
CA TRP A 44 -12.01 -6.25 -5.29
C TRP A 44 -10.65 -6.01 -4.63
N VAL A 45 -10.61 -5.30 -3.51
CA VAL A 45 -9.36 -5.07 -2.74
C VAL A 45 -8.76 -6.39 -2.29
N GLU A 46 -9.57 -7.29 -1.71
CA GLU A 46 -9.14 -8.63 -1.29
C GLU A 46 -8.54 -9.42 -2.46
N TYR A 47 -9.21 -9.42 -3.61
CA TYR A 47 -8.69 -10.06 -4.82
C TYR A 47 -7.32 -9.51 -5.24
N MET A 48 -7.15 -8.20 -5.23
CA MET A 48 -5.91 -7.55 -5.69
C MET A 48 -4.72 -7.78 -4.77
N ILE A 49 -4.92 -7.94 -3.46
CA ILE A 49 -3.83 -8.18 -2.49
C ILE A 49 -3.49 -9.66 -2.31
N THR A 50 -4.32 -10.57 -2.83
CA THR A 50 -4.08 -12.01 -2.81
C THR A 50 -3.34 -12.49 -4.05
N GLU A 51 -3.02 -13.78 -4.12
CA GLU A 51 -2.20 -14.36 -5.20
C GLU A 51 -2.71 -14.06 -6.62
N PRO A 52 -4.02 -14.19 -6.95
CA PRO A 52 -4.50 -13.93 -8.32
C PRO A 52 -4.25 -12.49 -8.78
N GLY A 53 -4.58 -11.51 -7.96
CA GLY A 53 -4.33 -10.09 -8.25
C GLY A 53 -2.84 -9.77 -8.27
N GLY A 54 -2.09 -10.32 -7.33
CA GLY A 54 -0.64 -10.19 -7.27
C GLY A 54 0.06 -10.71 -8.53
N LYS A 55 -0.43 -11.80 -9.10
CA LYS A 55 0.08 -12.33 -10.38
C LYS A 55 -0.18 -11.35 -11.53
N ILE A 56 -1.39 -10.83 -11.64
CA ILE A 56 -1.74 -9.83 -12.68
C ILE A 56 -0.85 -8.59 -12.56
N LEU A 57 -0.64 -8.11 -11.33
CA LEU A 57 0.25 -6.96 -11.09
C LEU A 57 1.68 -7.25 -11.56
N LYS A 58 2.25 -8.41 -11.23
CA LYS A 58 3.59 -8.82 -11.68
C LYS A 58 3.68 -8.91 -13.21
N ASP A 59 2.70 -9.51 -13.87
CA ASP A 59 2.64 -9.67 -15.32
C ASP A 59 2.58 -8.31 -16.03
N ASN A 60 2.11 -7.26 -15.34
CA ASN A 60 2.07 -5.87 -15.83
C ASN A 60 3.20 -4.98 -15.30
N GLY A 61 4.26 -5.56 -14.77
CA GLY A 61 5.46 -4.82 -14.35
C GLY A 61 5.41 -4.20 -12.96
N PHE A 62 4.36 -4.44 -12.18
CA PHE A 62 4.28 -4.00 -10.79
C PHE A 62 4.92 -5.01 -9.84
N LYS A 63 5.38 -4.51 -8.70
CA LYS A 63 5.84 -5.36 -7.61
C LYS A 63 4.81 -5.30 -6.47
N PRO A 64 3.99 -6.33 -6.26
CA PRO A 64 3.07 -6.37 -5.14
C PRO A 64 3.79 -6.25 -3.80
N VAL A 65 3.22 -5.47 -2.90
CA VAL A 65 3.66 -5.43 -1.49
C VAL A 65 2.91 -6.52 -0.74
N SER A 66 3.64 -7.49 -0.22
CA SER A 66 3.04 -8.61 0.52
C SER A 66 3.79 -8.80 1.85
N PRO A 67 3.10 -8.79 2.98
CA PRO A 67 1.69 -8.45 3.14
C PRO A 67 1.38 -7.00 2.75
N ALA A 68 0.14 -6.71 2.34
CA ALA A 68 -0.31 -5.35 2.11
C ALA A 68 -0.22 -4.52 3.40
N VAL A 69 -0.05 -3.20 3.28
CA VAL A 69 0.13 -2.33 4.45
C VAL A 69 -1.08 -1.44 4.66
N VAL A 70 -1.62 -1.45 5.87
CA VAL A 70 -2.76 -0.63 6.30
C VAL A 70 -2.31 0.34 7.40
N PRO A 71 -2.73 1.62 7.39
CA PRO A 71 -2.48 2.52 8.51
C PRO A 71 -3.09 1.96 9.80
N LYS A 72 -2.31 1.95 10.87
CA LYS A 72 -2.76 1.43 12.17
C LYS A 72 -4.04 2.14 12.67
N SER A 73 -4.18 3.43 12.37
CA SER A 73 -5.36 4.22 12.69
C SER A 73 -6.64 3.82 11.95
N GLN A 74 -6.51 3.04 10.87
CA GLN A 74 -7.64 2.58 10.05
C GLN A 74 -7.87 1.07 10.12
N LYS A 75 -7.10 0.39 10.95
CA LYS A 75 -7.20 -1.08 11.09
C LYS A 75 -8.62 -1.56 11.35
N ASP A 76 -9.32 -0.88 12.25
CA ASP A 76 -10.68 -1.28 12.66
C ASP A 76 -11.76 -0.97 11.60
N ALA A 77 -11.42 -0.16 10.60
CA ALA A 77 -12.30 0.14 9.46
C ALA A 77 -12.10 -0.83 8.28
N VAL A 78 -11.07 -1.67 8.34
CA VAL A 78 -10.75 -2.64 7.28
C VAL A 78 -11.35 -3.99 7.65
N PRO A 79 -12.10 -4.66 6.73
CA PRO A 79 -12.64 -5.98 6.97
C PRO A 79 -11.57 -7.00 7.35
N GLU A 80 -11.93 -7.95 8.23
CA GLU A 80 -11.02 -8.99 8.71
C GLU A 80 -10.46 -9.84 7.55
N THR A 81 -11.28 -10.13 6.54
CA THR A 81 -10.87 -10.87 5.34
C THR A 81 -9.69 -10.20 4.62
N ILE A 82 -9.65 -8.88 4.58
CA ILE A 82 -8.54 -8.10 4.03
C ILE A 82 -7.35 -8.09 5.00
N MET A 83 -7.60 -7.97 6.31
CA MET A 83 -6.55 -7.95 7.32
C MET A 83 -5.79 -9.27 7.44
N ASN A 84 -6.35 -10.39 6.99
CA ASN A 84 -5.64 -11.67 6.94
C ASN A 84 -4.42 -11.63 6.00
N ASP A 85 -4.46 -10.80 4.96
CA ASP A 85 -3.39 -10.61 3.97
C ASP A 85 -2.71 -9.24 4.08
N ALA A 86 -2.92 -8.54 5.17
CA ALA A 86 -2.41 -7.19 5.40
C ALA A 86 -1.75 -7.02 6.78
N GLU A 87 -0.87 -6.05 6.90
CA GLU A 87 -0.16 -5.70 8.13
C GLU A 87 -0.45 -4.25 8.51
N ALA A 88 -0.86 -4.01 9.75
CA ALA A 88 -1.09 -2.66 10.25
C ALA A 88 0.23 -2.01 10.71
N LYS A 89 0.55 -0.84 10.15
CA LYS A 89 1.75 -0.05 10.50
C LYS A 89 1.42 1.36 10.93
N SER A 90 2.21 1.90 11.85
CA SER A 90 2.07 3.29 12.32
C SER A 90 2.42 4.32 11.23
N ALA A 91 3.27 3.95 10.27
CA ALA A 91 3.59 4.73 9.09
C ALA A 91 3.61 3.83 7.85
N LEU A 92 3.11 4.35 6.72
CA LEU A 92 3.05 3.59 5.47
C LEU A 92 4.38 3.51 4.73
N GLY A 93 5.34 4.32 5.06
CA GLY A 93 6.60 4.33 4.35
C GLY A 93 7.84 4.47 5.25
N PRO A 94 9.02 4.25 4.67
CA PRO A 94 9.24 3.64 3.36
C PRO A 94 8.85 2.16 3.33
N LEU A 95 8.18 1.73 2.28
CA LEU A 95 7.82 0.33 2.09
C LEU A 95 9.06 -0.50 1.80
N LYS A 96 9.17 -1.67 2.44
CA LYS A 96 10.23 -2.65 2.12
C LYS A 96 9.88 -3.33 0.79
N LEU A 97 10.71 -3.13 -0.19
CA LEU A 97 10.60 -3.73 -1.51
C LEU A 97 11.37 -5.04 -1.60
#